data_4631516faba413f8b94d413ecbe983f3
#
_entry.id   4631516faba413f8b94d413ecbe983f3
#
_cell.length_a   1.000
_cell.length_b   1.000
_cell.length_c   1.000
_cell.angle_alpha   90.00
_cell.angle_beta   90.00
_cell.angle_gamma   90.00
#
_symmetry.space_group_name_H-M   'P 1'
#
loop_
_entity.id
_entity.type
_entity.pdbx_description
1 polymer ?
#
loop_
_entity_poly.entity_id
_entity_poly.type
_entity_poly.pdbx_seq_one_letter_code
_entity_poly.pdbx_strand_id
1 'polypeptide(L)'
;GGDDFDKCVIDWMLDQFKKLEGIDLSKDPIAMQRLREAAEKAKIELSGTQTTNINLPFITADATGPKHLSIDLSLAEFNRLTENLVQRTLGPCKQALADAKVSASDINEVLLVGGSTRIPAVQEAVEKFFGKKPNRSLNPDEVVAIGAAIQGAILSGDEKVSDVLLLDVTP
;
A
#
# COMPACT_ATOMS: atom_id res chain seq x y z
N GLY A 1 3.48 5.73 1.16
CA GLY A 1 2.36 5.22 0.37
C GLY A 1 2.69 3.92 -0.31
N GLY A 2 1.95 3.54 -1.37
CA GLY A 2 2.15 2.30 -2.13
C GLY A 2 3.58 2.12 -2.63
N ASP A 3 4.18 3.20 -3.12
CA ASP A 3 5.54 3.22 -3.65
C ASP A 3 6.61 2.83 -2.62
N ASP A 4 6.38 3.12 -1.33
CA ASP A 4 7.31 2.70 -0.27
C ASP A 4 7.28 1.17 -0.09
N PHE A 5 6.09 0.56 -0.19
CA PHE A 5 5.93 -0.90 -0.18
C PHE A 5 6.59 -1.53 -1.41
N ASP A 6 6.38 -0.95 -2.59
CA ASP A 6 7.01 -1.40 -3.84
C ASP A 6 8.53 -1.34 -3.72
N LYS A 7 9.06 -0.26 -3.13
CA LYS A 7 10.49 -0.11 -2.91
C LYS A 7 11.06 -1.25 -2.05
N CYS A 8 10.38 -1.68 -1.01
CA CYS A 8 10.83 -2.81 -0.20
C CYS A 8 10.94 -4.10 -1.02
N VAL A 9 9.98 -4.34 -1.92
CA VAL A 9 10.00 -5.50 -2.81
C VAL A 9 11.10 -5.37 -3.87
N ILE A 10 11.31 -4.18 -4.43
CA ILE A 10 12.40 -3.92 -5.39
C ILE A 10 13.76 -4.19 -4.75
N ASP A 11 13.99 -3.63 -3.56
CA ASP A 11 15.27 -3.81 -2.84
C ASP A 11 15.51 -5.30 -2.53
N TRP A 12 14.45 -6.04 -2.16
CA TRP A 12 14.52 -7.48 -1.96
C TRP A 12 14.84 -8.23 -3.26
N MET A 13 14.18 -7.92 -4.39
CA MET A 13 14.47 -8.54 -5.69
C MET A 13 15.90 -8.29 -6.15
N LEU A 14 16.42 -7.07 -5.98
CA LEU A 14 17.81 -6.72 -6.28
C LEU A 14 18.79 -7.58 -5.46
N ASP A 15 18.53 -7.73 -4.17
CA ASP A 15 19.35 -8.55 -3.26
C ASP A 15 19.29 -10.04 -3.67
N GLN A 16 18.10 -10.58 -3.96
CA GLN A 16 17.96 -11.96 -4.43
C GLN A 16 18.71 -12.21 -5.74
N PHE A 17 18.54 -11.32 -6.72
CA PHE A 17 19.22 -11.46 -8.01
C PHE A 17 20.75 -11.36 -7.89
N LYS A 18 21.24 -10.45 -7.06
CA LYS A 18 22.66 -10.33 -6.76
C LYS A 18 23.23 -11.58 -6.08
N LYS A 19 22.47 -12.21 -5.18
CA LYS A 19 22.87 -13.48 -4.55
C LYS A 19 22.90 -14.64 -5.54
N LEU A 20 21.95 -14.69 -6.47
CA LEU A 20 21.83 -15.80 -7.45
C LEU A 20 22.85 -15.68 -8.60
N GLU A 21 22.99 -14.48 -9.17
CA GLU A 21 23.76 -14.26 -10.40
C GLU A 21 25.01 -13.41 -10.21
N GLY A 22 25.22 -12.82 -9.03
CA GLY A 22 26.35 -11.92 -8.76
C GLY A 22 26.24 -10.54 -9.43
N ILE A 23 25.11 -10.22 -10.06
CA ILE A 23 24.90 -9.02 -10.86
C ILE A 23 24.05 -8.01 -10.10
N ASP A 24 24.45 -6.74 -10.12
CA ASP A 24 23.72 -5.62 -9.57
C ASP A 24 22.89 -4.92 -10.66
N LEU A 25 21.57 -5.08 -10.62
CA LEU A 25 20.63 -4.48 -11.58
C LEU A 25 20.29 -3.01 -11.26
N SER A 26 20.72 -2.47 -10.14
CA SER A 26 20.31 -1.11 -9.69
C SER A 26 20.75 0.01 -10.64
N LYS A 27 21.76 -0.26 -11.48
CA LYS A 27 22.30 0.69 -12.46
C LYS A 27 21.71 0.56 -13.85
N ASP A 28 20.87 -0.45 -14.08
CA ASP A 28 20.20 -0.68 -15.36
C ASP A 28 18.79 -0.08 -15.33
N PRO A 29 18.52 1.04 -16.02
CA PRO A 29 17.22 1.71 -15.98
C PRO A 29 16.07 0.83 -16.53
N ILE A 30 16.38 -0.03 -17.52
CA ILE A 30 15.36 -0.92 -18.14
C ILE A 30 15.00 -2.03 -17.15
N ALA A 31 16.00 -2.66 -16.54
CA ALA A 31 15.78 -3.66 -15.50
C ALA A 31 15.01 -3.05 -14.31
N MET A 32 15.40 -1.86 -13.85
CA MET A 32 14.74 -1.16 -12.76
C MET A 32 13.28 -0.83 -13.05
N GLN A 33 12.94 -0.47 -14.29
CA GLN A 33 11.54 -0.24 -14.65
C GLN A 33 10.73 -1.53 -14.56
N ARG A 34 11.24 -2.64 -15.08
CA ARG A 34 10.60 -3.95 -15.01
C ARG A 34 10.45 -4.45 -13.58
N LEU A 35 11.44 -4.18 -12.72
CA LEU A 35 11.37 -4.51 -11.29
C LEU A 35 10.27 -3.70 -10.58
N ARG A 36 10.09 -2.41 -10.92
CA ARG A 36 9.00 -1.58 -10.36
C ARG A 36 7.63 -2.15 -10.72
N GLU A 37 7.40 -2.43 -12.00
CA GLU A 37 6.13 -3.01 -12.47
C GLU A 37 5.85 -4.37 -11.82
N ALA A 38 6.87 -5.21 -11.67
CA ALA A 38 6.73 -6.50 -11.02
C ALA A 38 6.46 -6.38 -9.51
N ALA A 39 7.08 -5.42 -8.83
CA ALA A 39 6.87 -5.16 -7.41
C ALA A 39 5.44 -4.69 -7.14
N GLU A 40 4.95 -3.74 -7.91
CA GLU A 40 3.57 -3.24 -7.80
C GLU A 40 2.56 -4.38 -8.04
N LYS A 41 2.77 -5.16 -9.11
CA LYS A 41 1.92 -6.31 -9.41
C LYS A 41 1.93 -7.32 -8.25
N ALA A 42 3.09 -7.68 -7.74
CA ALA A 42 3.23 -8.62 -6.63
C ALA A 42 2.52 -8.10 -5.35
N LYS A 43 2.67 -6.82 -5.02
CA LYS A 43 1.97 -6.18 -3.91
C LYS A 43 0.45 -6.31 -4.06
N ILE A 44 -0.09 -6.04 -5.24
CA ILE A 44 -1.53 -6.14 -5.53
C ILE A 44 -2.00 -7.58 -5.38
N GLU A 45 -1.30 -8.54 -5.98
CA GLU A 45 -1.65 -9.96 -5.92
C GLU A 45 -1.63 -10.51 -4.48
N LEU A 46 -0.62 -10.13 -3.67
CA LEU A 46 -0.52 -10.53 -2.27
C LEU A 46 -1.60 -9.93 -1.36
N SER A 47 -2.38 -8.97 -1.84
CA SER A 47 -3.59 -8.54 -1.12
C SER A 47 -4.73 -9.58 -1.17
N GLY A 48 -4.64 -10.57 -2.06
CA GLY A 48 -5.64 -11.64 -2.22
C GLY A 48 -5.08 -13.06 -2.21
N THR A 49 -3.76 -13.24 -2.25
CA THR A 49 -3.11 -14.57 -2.29
C THR A 49 -2.02 -14.71 -1.23
N GLN A 50 -1.64 -15.94 -0.91
CA GLN A 50 -0.58 -16.23 0.06
C GLN A 50 0.82 -16.22 -0.56
N THR A 51 0.92 -16.34 -1.90
CA THR A 51 2.18 -16.36 -2.63
C THR A 51 1.94 -15.87 -4.04
N THR A 52 2.91 -15.17 -4.59
CA THR A 52 2.96 -14.77 -6.00
C THR A 52 4.31 -15.11 -6.61
N ASN A 53 4.32 -15.45 -7.90
CA ASN A 53 5.55 -15.69 -8.65
C ASN A 53 5.93 -14.44 -9.43
N ILE A 54 7.15 -13.96 -9.20
CA ILE A 54 7.76 -12.87 -9.95
C ILE A 54 8.64 -13.48 -11.03
N ASN A 55 8.23 -13.34 -12.29
CA ASN A 55 8.94 -13.89 -13.44
C ASN A 55 9.31 -12.78 -14.44
N LEU A 56 10.60 -12.50 -14.52
CA LEU A 56 11.18 -11.48 -15.39
C LEU A 56 12.23 -12.13 -16.33
N PRO A 57 11.79 -12.74 -17.44
CA PRO A 57 12.71 -13.34 -18.41
C PRO A 57 13.54 -12.26 -19.07
N PHE A 58 14.80 -12.58 -19.39
CA PHE A 58 15.74 -11.68 -20.07
C PHE A 58 15.88 -10.32 -19.34
N ILE A 59 16.03 -10.36 -18.01
CA ILE A 59 16.15 -9.14 -17.20
C ILE A 59 17.48 -8.42 -17.49
N THR A 60 18.53 -9.17 -17.78
CA THR A 60 19.83 -8.69 -18.20
C THR A 60 20.59 -9.77 -18.96
N ALA A 61 21.82 -9.49 -19.39
CA ALA A 61 22.72 -10.46 -19.99
C ALA A 61 24.17 -10.18 -19.56
N ASP A 62 24.98 -11.23 -19.50
CA ASP A 62 26.42 -11.15 -19.28
C ASP A 62 27.20 -11.98 -20.33
N ALA A 63 28.51 -12.20 -20.13
CA ALA A 63 29.32 -12.97 -21.02
C ALA A 63 28.89 -14.45 -21.16
N THR A 64 28.09 -14.97 -20.23
CA THR A 64 27.55 -16.34 -20.25
C THR A 64 26.18 -16.43 -20.93
N GLY A 65 25.58 -15.29 -21.29
CA GLY A 65 24.31 -15.21 -21.99
C GLY A 65 23.22 -14.47 -21.22
N PRO A 66 21.96 -14.64 -21.64
CA PRO A 66 20.82 -13.98 -21.00
C PRO A 66 20.56 -14.50 -19.59
N LYS A 67 20.14 -13.62 -18.70
CA LYS A 67 19.78 -13.90 -17.31
C LYS A 67 18.30 -13.62 -17.07
N HIS A 68 17.71 -14.42 -16.20
CA HIS A 68 16.28 -14.36 -15.88
C HIS A 68 16.12 -14.28 -14.36
N LEU A 69 15.11 -13.54 -13.91
CA LEU A 69 14.67 -13.57 -12.52
C LEU A 69 13.35 -14.33 -12.42
N SER A 70 13.32 -15.44 -11.70
CA SER A 70 12.10 -16.19 -11.39
C SER A 70 12.15 -16.58 -9.92
N ILE A 71 11.34 -15.91 -9.09
CA ILE A 71 11.32 -16.09 -7.63
C ILE A 71 9.90 -15.99 -7.11
N ASP A 72 9.62 -16.72 -6.04
CA ASP A 72 8.35 -16.65 -5.34
C ASP A 72 8.47 -15.68 -4.16
N LEU A 73 7.46 -14.81 -4.03
CA LEU A 73 7.29 -13.94 -2.88
C LEU A 73 6.06 -14.38 -2.10
N SER A 74 6.25 -14.79 -0.86
CA SER A 74 5.14 -15.10 0.04
C SER A 74 4.60 -13.85 0.74
N LEU A 75 3.31 -13.88 1.12
CA LEU A 75 2.71 -12.83 1.96
C LEU A 75 3.47 -12.66 3.29
N ALA A 76 3.94 -13.76 3.89
CA ALA A 76 4.73 -13.70 5.12
C ALA A 76 6.03 -12.92 4.93
N GLU A 77 6.76 -13.16 3.83
CA GLU A 77 7.99 -12.44 3.51
C GLU A 77 7.69 -10.97 3.16
N PHE A 78 6.64 -10.70 2.37
CA PHE A 78 6.20 -9.34 2.10
C PHE A 78 5.88 -8.57 3.39
N ASN A 79 5.14 -9.18 4.33
CA ASN A 79 4.84 -8.58 5.62
C ASN A 79 6.11 -8.29 6.41
N ARG A 80 7.08 -9.21 6.42
CA ARG A 80 8.38 -9.01 7.08
C ARG A 80 9.16 -7.83 6.48
N LEU A 81 9.19 -7.73 5.16
CA LEU A 81 9.87 -6.63 4.44
C LEU A 81 9.26 -5.26 4.72
N THR A 82 7.95 -5.22 4.94
CA THR A 82 7.17 -3.98 5.04
C THR A 82 6.69 -3.66 6.46
N GLU A 83 7.04 -4.47 7.46
CA GLU A 83 6.60 -4.33 8.85
C GLU A 83 6.79 -2.92 9.40
N ASN A 84 7.98 -2.34 9.16
CA ASN A 84 8.29 -0.99 9.65
C ASN A 84 7.36 0.08 9.03
N LEU A 85 6.98 -0.07 7.76
CA LEU A 85 6.04 0.85 7.10
C LEU A 85 4.67 0.77 7.76
N VAL A 86 4.19 -0.44 8.04
CA VAL A 86 2.90 -0.66 8.72
C VAL A 86 2.92 -0.04 10.12
N GLN A 87 3.96 -0.30 10.92
CA GLN A 87 4.09 0.24 12.27
C GLN A 87 4.12 1.78 12.29
N ARG A 88 4.77 2.40 11.33
CA ARG A 88 4.83 3.86 11.21
C ARG A 88 3.46 4.50 10.99
N THR A 89 2.48 3.80 10.43
CA THR A 89 1.12 4.34 10.23
C THR A 89 0.38 4.58 11.54
N LEU A 90 0.73 3.86 12.60
CA LEU A 90 0.08 3.99 13.91
C LEU A 90 0.49 5.25 14.67
N GLY A 91 1.64 5.84 14.34
CA GLY A 91 2.09 7.09 14.95
C GLY A 91 1.11 8.25 14.75
N PRO A 92 0.77 8.61 13.51
CA PRO A 92 -0.25 9.63 13.21
C PRO A 92 -1.61 9.33 13.84
N CYS A 93 -2.04 8.06 13.90
CA CYS A 93 -3.29 7.68 14.57
C CYS A 93 -3.26 8.02 16.06
N LYS A 94 -2.16 7.69 16.75
CA LYS A 94 -1.98 8.04 18.17
C LYS A 94 -1.98 9.55 18.38
N GLN A 95 -1.29 10.29 17.52
CA GLN A 95 -1.23 11.74 17.60
C GLN A 95 -2.62 12.36 17.41
N ALA A 96 -3.37 11.94 16.39
CA ALA A 96 -4.72 12.44 16.13
C ALA A 96 -5.67 12.19 17.32
N LEU A 97 -5.63 11.02 17.94
CA LEU A 97 -6.42 10.71 19.13
C LEU A 97 -6.04 11.63 20.32
N ALA A 98 -4.73 11.84 20.52
CA ALA A 98 -4.23 12.71 21.58
C ALA A 98 -4.67 14.17 21.37
N ASP A 99 -4.58 14.69 20.15
CA ASP A 99 -4.98 16.04 19.79
C ASP A 99 -6.48 16.24 19.96
N ALA A 100 -7.27 15.25 19.59
CA ALA A 100 -8.73 15.24 19.79
C ALA A 100 -9.14 14.99 21.24
N LYS A 101 -8.21 14.59 22.12
CA LYS A 101 -8.44 14.22 23.53
C LYS A 101 -9.47 13.09 23.68
N VAL A 102 -9.43 12.12 22.78
CA VAL A 102 -10.28 10.93 22.79
C VAL A 102 -9.42 9.66 22.81
N SER A 103 -9.99 8.57 23.28
CA SER A 103 -9.37 7.24 23.24
C SER A 103 -9.79 6.47 21.99
N ALA A 104 -9.09 5.40 21.65
CA ALA A 104 -9.47 4.52 20.55
C ALA A 104 -10.85 3.89 20.75
N SER A 105 -11.28 3.68 22.00
CA SER A 105 -12.62 3.16 22.35
C SER A 105 -13.75 4.15 22.05
N ASP A 106 -13.46 5.46 22.05
CA ASP A 106 -14.46 6.50 21.80
C ASP A 106 -14.74 6.66 20.30
N ILE A 107 -13.91 6.08 19.43
CA ILE A 107 -14.12 6.11 17.99
C ILE A 107 -15.28 5.19 17.62
N ASN A 108 -16.31 5.74 17.01
CA ASN A 108 -17.48 4.97 16.60
C ASN A 108 -17.19 4.07 15.40
N GLU A 109 -16.50 4.59 14.40
CA GLU A 109 -16.24 3.90 13.15
C GLU A 109 -14.84 4.23 12.61
N VAL A 110 -14.19 3.23 11.98
CA VAL A 110 -12.89 3.37 11.33
C VAL A 110 -13.08 3.09 9.85
N LEU A 111 -12.79 4.09 9.02
CA LEU A 111 -12.86 3.99 7.57
C LEU A 111 -11.47 3.83 6.98
N LEU A 112 -11.32 2.89 6.05
CA LEU A 112 -10.09 2.71 5.30
C LEU A 112 -10.21 3.35 3.92
N VAL A 113 -9.29 4.28 3.61
CA VAL A 113 -9.25 5.05 2.37
C VAL A 113 -7.86 4.95 1.74
N GLY A 114 -7.83 4.84 0.40
CA GLY A 114 -6.61 4.70 -0.38
C GLY A 114 -6.19 3.25 -0.63
N GLY A 115 -5.60 2.98 -1.80
CA GLY A 115 -5.27 1.63 -2.28
C GLY A 115 -4.37 0.83 -1.34
N SER A 116 -3.44 1.47 -0.62
CA SER A 116 -2.56 0.80 0.35
C SER A 116 -3.30 0.17 1.54
N THR A 117 -4.55 0.59 1.81
CA THR A 117 -5.38 -0.02 2.85
C THR A 117 -5.94 -1.39 2.47
N ARG A 118 -5.73 -1.83 1.22
CA ARG A 118 -6.02 -3.20 0.78
C ARG A 118 -5.02 -4.22 1.32
N ILE A 119 -3.84 -3.78 1.73
CA ILE A 119 -2.78 -4.63 2.28
C ILE A 119 -3.26 -5.26 3.60
N PRO A 120 -3.29 -6.60 3.71
CA PRO A 120 -3.82 -7.29 4.91
C PRO A 120 -3.16 -6.83 6.21
N ALA A 121 -1.83 -6.70 6.23
CA ALA A 121 -1.10 -6.26 7.41
C ALA A 121 -1.49 -4.84 7.89
N VAL A 122 -1.84 -3.93 6.97
CA VAL A 122 -2.35 -2.60 7.33
C VAL A 122 -3.71 -2.72 7.99
N GLN A 123 -4.61 -3.54 7.45
CA GLN A 123 -5.94 -3.76 8.01
C GLN A 123 -5.88 -4.38 9.40
N GLU A 124 -5.04 -5.39 9.59
CA GLU A 124 -4.82 -6.05 10.88
C GLU A 124 -4.24 -5.09 11.92
N ALA A 125 -3.26 -4.27 11.54
CA ALA A 125 -2.67 -3.27 12.42
C ALA A 125 -3.70 -2.24 12.89
N VAL A 126 -4.56 -1.77 11.98
CA VAL A 126 -5.64 -0.82 12.30
C VAL A 126 -6.70 -1.49 13.19
N GLU A 127 -7.14 -2.70 12.86
CA GLU A 127 -8.10 -3.45 13.67
C GLU A 127 -7.58 -3.66 15.09
N LYS A 128 -6.32 -4.07 15.22
CA LYS A 128 -5.67 -4.26 16.53
C LYS A 128 -5.55 -2.95 17.32
N PHE A 129 -5.22 -1.86 16.63
CA PHE A 129 -5.03 -0.56 17.27
C PHE A 129 -6.34 0.04 17.81
N PHE A 130 -7.43 -0.02 17.04
CA PHE A 130 -8.73 0.51 17.44
C PHE A 130 -9.61 -0.49 18.17
N GLY A 131 -9.24 -1.77 18.23
CA GLY A 131 -10.04 -2.83 18.87
C GLY A 131 -11.34 -3.13 18.14
N LYS A 132 -11.49 -2.71 16.90
CA LYS A 132 -12.69 -2.93 16.06
C LYS A 132 -12.35 -3.09 14.60
N LYS A 133 -13.18 -3.84 13.87
CA LYS A 133 -13.01 -4.05 12.44
C LYS A 133 -13.25 -2.75 11.68
N PRO A 134 -12.33 -2.39 10.78
CA PRO A 134 -12.55 -1.26 9.89
C PRO A 134 -13.72 -1.50 8.93
N ASN A 135 -14.47 -0.43 8.65
CA ASN A 135 -15.52 -0.44 7.64
C ASN A 135 -14.88 -0.48 6.24
N ARG A 136 -15.33 -1.43 5.42
CA ARG A 136 -14.89 -1.67 4.04
C ARG A 136 -16.04 -1.55 3.04
N SER A 137 -17.15 -0.97 3.42
CA SER A 137 -18.34 -0.85 2.56
C SER A 137 -18.12 0.07 1.35
N LEU A 138 -17.15 0.99 1.47
CA LEU A 138 -16.77 1.89 0.40
C LEU A 138 -15.51 1.37 -0.32
N ASN A 139 -15.48 1.56 -1.64
CA ASN A 139 -14.27 1.29 -2.41
C ASN A 139 -13.18 2.30 -2.02
N PRO A 140 -12.04 1.87 -1.45
CA PRO A 140 -10.99 2.77 -0.97
C PRO A 140 -10.32 3.58 -2.08
N ASP A 141 -10.44 3.16 -3.34
CA ASP A 141 -9.86 3.87 -4.49
C ASP A 141 -10.80 4.95 -5.03
N GLU A 142 -12.12 4.81 -4.82
CA GLU A 142 -13.15 5.67 -5.41
C GLU A 142 -13.77 6.65 -4.42
N VAL A 143 -13.65 6.40 -3.12
CA VAL A 143 -14.35 7.15 -2.07
C VAL A 143 -14.02 8.65 -2.10
N VAL A 144 -12.81 9.04 -2.46
CA VAL A 144 -12.39 10.44 -2.61
C VAL A 144 -13.12 11.11 -3.76
N ALA A 145 -13.25 10.42 -4.91
CA ALA A 145 -13.98 10.94 -6.07
C ALA A 145 -15.49 11.07 -5.75
N ILE A 146 -16.06 10.12 -5.02
CA ILE A 146 -17.46 10.20 -4.54
C ILE A 146 -17.63 11.41 -3.63
N GLY A 147 -16.72 11.62 -2.68
CA GLY A 147 -16.75 12.78 -1.78
C GLY A 147 -16.63 14.10 -2.55
N ALA A 148 -15.76 14.16 -3.55
CA ALA A 148 -15.63 15.34 -4.41
C ALA A 148 -16.92 15.63 -5.21
N ALA A 149 -17.61 14.58 -5.70
CA ALA A 149 -18.89 14.72 -6.38
C ALA A 149 -19.98 15.25 -5.46
N ILE A 150 -20.03 14.75 -4.20
CA ILE A 150 -20.98 15.26 -3.19
C ILE A 150 -20.69 16.73 -2.89
N GLN A 151 -19.43 17.11 -2.70
CA GLN A 151 -19.04 18.50 -2.47
C GLN A 151 -19.39 19.40 -3.66
N GLY A 152 -19.21 18.93 -4.89
CA GLY A 152 -19.65 19.62 -6.09
C GLY A 152 -21.16 19.85 -6.13
N ALA A 153 -21.95 18.85 -5.72
CA ALA A 153 -23.42 18.98 -5.62
C ALA A 153 -23.83 20.02 -4.56
N ILE A 154 -23.16 20.06 -3.40
CA ILE A 154 -23.41 21.08 -2.37
C ILE A 154 -23.13 22.48 -2.91
N LEU A 155 -22.00 22.67 -3.60
CA LEU A 155 -21.60 23.95 -4.18
C LEU A 155 -22.56 24.41 -5.30
N SER A 156 -23.20 23.46 -6.00
CA SER A 156 -24.20 23.75 -7.05
C SER A 156 -25.62 23.98 -6.48
N GLY A 157 -25.81 23.85 -5.17
CA GLY A 157 -27.09 24.09 -4.50
C GLY A 157 -28.07 22.92 -4.56
N ASP A 158 -27.58 21.67 -4.69
CA ASP A 158 -28.46 20.48 -4.63
C ASP A 158 -28.98 20.29 -3.18
N GLU A 159 -30.31 20.44 -3.02
CA GLU A 159 -30.97 20.33 -1.72
C GLU A 159 -30.81 18.96 -1.06
N LYS A 160 -30.56 17.89 -1.83
CA LYS A 160 -30.44 16.52 -1.31
C LYS A 160 -29.20 16.32 -0.45
N VAL A 161 -28.20 17.18 -0.58
CA VAL A 161 -26.93 17.10 0.13
C VAL A 161 -26.60 18.38 0.94
N SER A 162 -27.57 19.27 1.10
CA SER A 162 -27.42 20.56 1.79
C SER A 162 -26.99 20.45 3.25
N ASP A 163 -27.30 19.32 3.90
CA ASP A 163 -27.02 19.09 5.32
C ASP A 163 -25.60 18.57 5.58
N VAL A 164 -24.83 18.31 4.52
CA VAL A 164 -23.44 17.82 4.64
C VAL A 164 -22.50 19.01 4.77
N LEU A 165 -21.81 19.10 5.90
CA LEU A 165 -20.76 20.10 6.16
C LEU A 165 -19.38 19.45 6.06
N LEU A 166 -18.53 19.94 5.15
CA LEU A 166 -17.12 19.59 5.10
C LEU A 166 -16.30 20.69 5.78
N LEU A 167 -15.59 20.30 6.84
CA LEU A 167 -14.53 21.11 7.45
C LEU A 167 -13.21 20.43 7.19
N ASP A 168 -12.41 21.04 6.33
CA ASP A 168 -11.08 20.55 6.00
C ASP A 168 -10.02 21.16 6.91
N VAL A 169 -8.96 20.40 7.17
CA VAL A 169 -7.79 20.84 7.93
C VAL A 169 -6.54 20.62 7.12
N THR A 170 -5.72 21.65 7.03
CA THR A 170 -4.40 21.59 6.38
C THR A 170 -3.34 21.46 7.47
N PRO A 171 -2.44 20.47 7.40
CA PRO A 171 -1.36 20.30 8.37
C PRO A 171 -0.32 21.42 8.28
#